data_bdabe4e4ccd871a1345a295d3dc6018c
#
_entry.id   bdabe4e4ccd871a1345a295d3dc6018c
#
_cell.length_a   1.000
_cell.length_b   1.000
_cell.length_c   1.000
_cell.angle_alpha   90.00
_cell.angle_beta   90.00
_cell.angle_gamma   90.00
#
_symmetry.space_group_name_H-M   'P 1'
#
loop_
_entity.id
_entity.type
_entity.pdbx_description
1 polymer ?
#
loop_
_entity_poly.entity_id
_entity_poly.type
_entity_poly.pdbx_seq_one_letter_code
_entity_poly.pdbx_strand_id
1 'polypeptide(L)'
;MLSKQGKLIVGAVIAIAVVAAVVMFSGMGGQQAKKMAGGAQVKAMNVLVQDTPLELAYAGSVKGKDEVKVQARVSGTVTAKYVKGGQYVSAGQPLYKIDDRTYRAALLQAQANLAQAQATYNNSLIDLQRNEQLLASAAVSEQTVTTMRAQAEAQQANVNAMAALVEQAQKNVDDTVVYAPMSGKLAVDDVAEGTYAAAGNTVLVTIGSSNPVFVLFSISESEYLKYVGANVTPGNALPSKSVRIELSDGSEYPVDGHIVEVDRAMQDNSGSLIVKAQFDNPNGILVPGMFARAKLVGDTLHNAKLVPERAVQQLLGKSFVMIVGEDGKSKAVNVELGTKVGSYYVVNSGLTGNEQVVVEGLTSLTEGMDMNVTTVTPEDMGFSLTESNL
;
A
#
# COMPACT_ATOMS: atom_id res chain seq x y z
N MET A 1 -41.89 -85.02 16.58
CA MET A 1 -40.97 -85.90 17.28
C MET A 1 -40.08 -86.59 16.22
N LEU A 2 -38.90 -86.06 15.99
CA LEU A 2 -37.91 -86.69 15.10
C LEU A 2 -37.18 -87.76 15.90
N SER A 3 -37.09 -88.97 15.32
CA SER A 3 -36.50 -90.14 15.94
C SER A 3 -34.98 -89.94 16.28
N LYS A 4 -34.46 -90.64 17.29
CA LYS A 4 -33.05 -90.60 17.70
C LYS A 4 -32.03 -90.73 16.55
N GLN A 5 -32.43 -91.41 15.48
CA GLN A 5 -31.54 -91.57 14.30
C GLN A 5 -31.44 -90.27 13.44
N GLY A 6 -32.52 -89.44 13.33
CA GLY A 6 -32.45 -88.16 12.63
C GLY A 6 -31.55 -87.13 13.27
N LYS A 7 -31.37 -87.16 14.58
CA LYS A 7 -30.46 -86.25 15.29
C LYS A 7 -28.97 -86.57 15.08
N LEU A 8 -28.66 -87.87 14.88
CA LEU A 8 -27.26 -88.30 14.61
C LEU A 8 -26.81 -87.97 13.17
N ILE A 9 -27.70 -88.03 12.20
CA ILE A 9 -27.43 -87.65 10.79
C ILE A 9 -27.25 -86.16 10.65
N VAL A 10 -28.09 -85.34 11.30
CA VAL A 10 -27.95 -83.86 11.28
C VAL A 10 -26.66 -83.41 11.99
N GLY A 11 -26.29 -84.07 13.08
CA GLY A 11 -25.01 -83.79 13.76
C GLY A 11 -23.77 -84.11 12.92
N ALA A 12 -23.80 -85.24 12.16
CA ALA A 12 -22.72 -85.63 11.25
C ALA A 12 -22.59 -84.67 10.04
N VAL A 13 -23.66 -84.19 9.49
CA VAL A 13 -23.64 -83.24 8.37
C VAL A 13 -23.14 -81.87 8.81
N ILE A 14 -23.52 -81.39 10.03
CA ILE A 14 -23.00 -80.11 10.56
C ILE A 14 -21.50 -80.26 10.88
N ALA A 15 -21.04 -81.39 11.42
CA ALA A 15 -19.64 -81.61 11.70
C ALA A 15 -18.78 -81.64 10.41
N ILE A 16 -19.28 -82.23 9.31
CA ILE A 16 -18.58 -82.25 8.01
C ILE A 16 -18.60 -80.83 7.39
N ALA A 17 -19.65 -80.07 7.53
CA ALA A 17 -19.73 -78.70 7.04
C ALA A 17 -18.76 -77.77 7.79
N VAL A 18 -18.60 -77.93 9.12
CA VAL A 18 -17.65 -77.14 9.92
C VAL A 18 -16.21 -77.51 9.58
N VAL A 19 -15.91 -78.78 9.39
CA VAL A 19 -14.57 -79.20 8.97
C VAL A 19 -14.24 -78.71 7.55
N ALA A 20 -15.22 -78.75 6.61
CA ALA A 20 -15.02 -78.21 5.25
C ALA A 20 -14.83 -76.68 5.28
N ALA A 21 -15.53 -75.97 6.16
CA ALA A 21 -15.37 -74.51 6.31
C ALA A 21 -14.01 -74.16 6.96
N VAL A 22 -13.53 -74.95 7.90
CA VAL A 22 -12.17 -74.73 8.54
C VAL A 22 -11.06 -75.02 7.53
N VAL A 23 -11.22 -76.05 6.67
CA VAL A 23 -10.24 -76.37 5.63
C VAL A 23 -10.26 -75.32 4.50
N MET A 24 -11.46 -74.77 4.15
CA MET A 24 -11.53 -73.62 3.21
C MET A 24 -10.97 -72.32 3.80
N PHE A 25 -11.14 -72.07 5.09
CA PHE A 25 -10.60 -70.86 5.73
C PHE A 25 -9.10 -70.95 6.04
N SER A 26 -8.54 -72.10 6.25
CA SER A 26 -7.08 -72.34 6.41
C SER A 26 -6.33 -72.34 5.09
N GLY A 27 -6.99 -72.46 3.95
CA GLY A 27 -6.39 -72.39 2.62
C GLY A 27 -6.26 -70.97 2.06
N MET A 28 -6.95 -69.94 2.68
CA MET A 28 -6.91 -68.54 2.24
C MET A 28 -5.96 -67.64 3.04
N GLY A 29 -5.19 -68.17 3.93
CA GLY A 29 -4.21 -67.48 4.78
C GLY A 29 -2.76 -67.44 4.27
N GLY A 30 -2.53 -67.64 2.99
CA GLY A 30 -1.18 -67.76 2.43
C GLY A 30 -0.94 -66.97 1.15
N GLN A 31 -1.58 -65.76 0.99
CA GLN A 31 -0.98 -64.78 0.09
C GLN A 31 0.16 -64.12 0.87
N GLN A 32 1.33 -64.73 0.82
CA GLN A 32 2.59 -64.05 0.99
C GLN A 32 2.54 -62.81 0.11
N ALA A 33 2.53 -61.62 0.74
CA ALA A 33 2.86 -60.37 0.06
C ALA A 33 4.16 -60.64 -0.70
N LYS A 34 4.03 -60.86 -2.02
CA LYS A 34 5.17 -60.95 -2.93
C LYS A 34 5.89 -59.63 -2.76
N LYS A 35 6.99 -59.65 -1.96
CA LYS A 35 7.93 -58.55 -1.83
C LYS A 35 8.25 -58.19 -3.28
N MET A 36 7.69 -57.10 -3.79
CA MET A 36 8.08 -56.55 -5.07
C MET A 36 9.58 -56.28 -4.96
N ALA A 37 10.38 -57.11 -5.60
CA ALA A 37 11.80 -56.90 -5.81
C ALA A 37 11.94 -55.78 -6.87
N GLY A 38 11.58 -54.59 -6.50
CA GLY A 38 11.73 -53.36 -7.25
C GLY A 38 11.53 -52.23 -6.26
N GLY A 39 12.58 -51.47 -5.98
CA GLY A 39 12.54 -50.32 -5.08
C GLY A 39 11.39 -49.36 -5.44
N ALA A 40 10.94 -48.54 -4.50
CA ALA A 40 9.92 -47.56 -4.74
C ALA A 40 10.30 -46.67 -5.95
N GLN A 41 9.45 -46.57 -6.93
CA GLN A 41 9.68 -45.69 -8.09
C GLN A 41 9.58 -44.25 -7.62
N VAL A 42 10.67 -43.50 -7.69
CA VAL A 42 10.72 -42.11 -7.25
C VAL A 42 11.39 -41.24 -8.31
N LYS A 43 10.95 -39.99 -8.39
CA LYS A 43 11.69 -38.96 -9.12
C LYS A 43 12.48 -38.12 -8.10
N ALA A 44 13.74 -37.93 -8.38
CA ALA A 44 14.64 -37.14 -7.53
C ALA A 44 15.37 -36.09 -8.37
N MET A 45 15.71 -34.98 -7.77
CA MET A 45 16.52 -33.93 -8.37
C MET A 45 17.60 -33.46 -7.41
N ASN A 46 18.67 -32.92 -7.96
CA ASN A 46 19.73 -32.32 -7.16
C ASN A 46 19.21 -31.06 -6.45
N VAL A 47 19.67 -30.82 -5.24
CA VAL A 47 19.48 -29.53 -4.58
C VAL A 47 20.10 -28.46 -5.47
N LEU A 48 19.32 -27.43 -5.76
CA LEU A 48 19.77 -26.30 -6.58
C LEU A 48 20.51 -25.32 -5.68
N VAL A 49 21.80 -25.08 -5.98
CA VAL A 49 22.64 -24.13 -5.24
C VAL A 49 22.97 -22.96 -6.13
N GLN A 50 22.40 -21.79 -5.84
CA GLN A 50 22.65 -20.58 -6.62
C GLN A 50 22.41 -19.32 -5.82
N ASP A 51 22.95 -18.22 -6.32
CA ASP A 51 22.66 -16.89 -5.78
C ASP A 51 21.21 -16.53 -6.08
N THR A 52 20.46 -16.25 -5.02
CA THR A 52 19.02 -16.05 -5.10
C THR A 52 18.66 -14.69 -4.49
N PRO A 53 18.14 -13.75 -5.28
CA PRO A 53 17.62 -12.49 -4.73
C PRO A 53 16.39 -12.77 -3.87
N LEU A 54 16.35 -12.21 -2.67
CA LEU A 54 15.16 -12.26 -1.83
C LEU A 54 14.20 -11.16 -2.32
N GLU A 55 13.06 -11.58 -2.82
CA GLU A 55 11.96 -10.68 -3.11
C GLU A 55 10.84 -10.89 -2.09
N LEU A 56 10.49 -9.82 -1.39
CA LEU A 56 9.39 -9.83 -0.45
C LEU A 56 8.25 -9.00 -1.03
N ALA A 57 7.10 -9.64 -1.23
CA ALA A 57 5.93 -9.03 -1.82
C ALA A 57 4.90 -8.63 -0.75
N TYR A 58 4.49 -7.38 -0.77
CA TYR A 58 3.52 -6.81 0.16
C TYR A 58 2.34 -6.22 -0.58
N ALA A 59 1.14 -6.49 -0.09
CA ALA A 59 -0.06 -5.82 -0.60
C ALA A 59 -0.01 -4.33 -0.25
N GLY A 60 -0.22 -3.49 -1.24
CA GLY A 60 -0.19 -2.04 -1.11
C GLY A 60 -1.29 -1.34 -1.89
N SER A 61 -1.39 -0.05 -1.68
CA SER A 61 -2.32 0.82 -2.39
C SER A 61 -1.63 2.05 -2.94
N VAL A 62 -1.99 2.42 -4.16
CA VAL A 62 -1.50 3.64 -4.81
C VAL A 62 -2.21 4.86 -4.22
N LYS A 63 -1.45 5.89 -3.87
CA LYS A 63 -1.94 7.20 -3.42
C LYS A 63 -1.31 8.31 -4.25
N GLY A 64 -2.06 9.37 -4.52
CA GLY A 64 -1.49 10.59 -5.08
C GLY A 64 -0.52 11.24 -4.07
N LYS A 65 0.49 11.95 -4.57
CA LYS A 65 1.41 12.69 -3.71
C LYS A 65 0.65 13.73 -2.88
N ASP A 66 -0.15 14.51 -3.56
CA ASP A 66 -0.94 15.58 -2.95
C ASP A 66 -2.40 15.45 -3.42
N GLU A 67 -3.33 15.64 -2.51
CA GLU A 67 -4.75 15.72 -2.79
C GLU A 67 -5.32 16.90 -2.03
N VAL A 68 -5.90 17.87 -2.76
CA VAL A 68 -6.46 19.08 -2.20
C VAL A 68 -7.93 19.20 -2.56
N LYS A 69 -8.78 19.32 -1.54
CA LYS A 69 -10.19 19.65 -1.69
C LYS A 69 -10.34 21.16 -1.81
N VAL A 70 -10.66 21.62 -3.01
CA VAL A 70 -10.89 23.05 -3.28
C VAL A 70 -12.26 23.45 -2.76
N GLN A 71 -12.30 24.31 -1.75
CA GLN A 71 -13.53 24.77 -1.10
C GLN A 71 -13.85 26.22 -1.50
N ALA A 72 -15.14 26.55 -1.49
CA ALA A 72 -15.58 27.93 -1.63
C ALA A 72 -15.13 28.77 -0.42
N ARG A 73 -14.49 29.91 -0.67
CA ARG A 73 -14.06 30.85 0.39
C ARG A 73 -15.12 31.87 0.72
N VAL A 74 -16.05 32.13 -0.21
CA VAL A 74 -17.18 33.01 -0.08
C VAL A 74 -18.47 32.25 -0.41
N SER A 75 -19.60 32.70 0.15
CA SER A 75 -20.90 32.07 -0.07
C SER A 75 -21.60 32.69 -1.27
N GLY A 76 -22.21 31.85 -2.11
CA GLY A 76 -22.98 32.34 -3.26
C GLY A 76 -23.29 31.26 -4.26
N THR A 77 -24.04 31.60 -5.29
CA THR A 77 -24.37 30.66 -6.37
C THR A 77 -23.21 30.57 -7.37
N VAL A 78 -22.84 29.38 -7.78
CA VAL A 78 -21.85 29.14 -8.85
C VAL A 78 -22.47 29.61 -10.18
N THR A 79 -21.92 30.66 -10.80
CA THR A 79 -22.42 31.27 -12.03
C THR A 79 -21.71 30.75 -13.28
N ALA A 80 -20.47 30.24 -13.15
CA ALA A 80 -19.74 29.67 -14.26
C ALA A 80 -18.76 28.62 -13.77
N LYS A 81 -18.54 27.62 -14.62
CA LYS A 81 -17.56 26.53 -14.45
C LYS A 81 -16.63 26.54 -15.65
N TYR A 82 -15.34 26.73 -15.42
CA TYR A 82 -14.33 26.86 -16.48
C TYR A 82 -13.62 25.54 -16.81
N VAL A 83 -13.90 24.47 -16.07
CA VAL A 83 -13.20 23.18 -16.16
C VAL A 83 -14.19 22.03 -16.21
N LYS A 84 -13.71 20.87 -16.67
CA LYS A 84 -14.48 19.62 -16.68
C LYS A 84 -13.86 18.61 -15.74
N GLY A 85 -14.68 17.78 -15.12
CA GLY A 85 -14.21 16.65 -14.31
C GLY A 85 -13.24 15.77 -15.11
N GLY A 86 -12.17 15.27 -14.46
CA GLY A 86 -11.12 14.49 -15.09
C GLY A 86 -10.08 15.27 -15.90
N GLN A 87 -10.26 16.58 -16.09
CA GLN A 87 -9.30 17.44 -16.80
C GLN A 87 -8.05 17.69 -15.94
N TYR A 88 -6.90 17.86 -16.60
CA TYR A 88 -5.69 18.35 -15.96
C TYR A 88 -5.69 19.86 -15.90
N VAL A 89 -5.34 20.44 -14.75
CA VAL A 89 -5.28 21.89 -14.51
C VAL A 89 -3.91 22.29 -13.98
N SER A 90 -3.53 23.53 -14.27
CA SER A 90 -2.31 24.14 -13.74
C SER A 90 -2.61 24.99 -12.51
N ALA A 91 -1.64 25.13 -11.60
CA ALA A 91 -1.76 26.03 -10.46
C ALA A 91 -2.09 27.46 -10.93
N GLY A 92 -3.03 28.13 -10.25
CA GLY A 92 -3.51 29.46 -10.62
C GLY A 92 -4.55 29.49 -11.77
N GLN A 93 -4.93 28.36 -12.34
CA GLN A 93 -5.98 28.30 -13.35
C GLN A 93 -7.35 28.54 -12.72
N PRO A 94 -8.23 29.42 -13.30
CA PRO A 94 -9.58 29.60 -12.80
C PRO A 94 -10.42 28.34 -13.00
N LEU A 95 -11.16 27.95 -11.96
CA LEU A 95 -12.01 26.76 -11.92
C LEU A 95 -13.49 27.11 -11.93
N TYR A 96 -13.91 27.99 -11.02
CA TYR A 96 -15.29 28.36 -10.80
C TYR A 96 -15.44 29.86 -10.59
N LYS A 97 -16.61 30.38 -10.92
CA LYS A 97 -17.05 31.74 -10.59
C LYS A 97 -18.28 31.66 -9.69
N ILE A 98 -18.22 32.34 -8.56
CA ILE A 98 -19.35 32.56 -7.65
C ILE A 98 -19.96 33.95 -7.93
N ASP A 99 -21.27 34.13 -7.73
CA ASP A 99 -21.93 35.40 -7.92
C ASP A 99 -21.29 36.51 -7.07
N ASP A 100 -20.74 37.50 -7.74
CA ASP A 100 -19.94 38.56 -7.13
C ASP A 100 -20.74 39.87 -6.91
N ARG A 101 -22.01 39.94 -7.31
CA ARG A 101 -22.81 41.20 -7.29
C ARG A 101 -22.88 41.83 -5.90
N THR A 102 -23.14 41.03 -4.88
CA THR A 102 -23.21 41.50 -3.49
C THR A 102 -21.87 41.94 -2.96
N TYR A 103 -20.81 41.25 -3.31
CA TYR A 103 -19.44 41.56 -2.90
C TYR A 103 -18.93 42.83 -3.58
N ARG A 104 -19.21 43.02 -4.86
CA ARG A 104 -18.89 44.26 -5.57
C ARG A 104 -19.65 45.48 -4.99
N ALA A 105 -20.93 45.31 -4.62
CA ALA A 105 -21.66 46.35 -3.96
C ALA A 105 -21.07 46.74 -2.60
N ALA A 106 -20.62 45.73 -1.81
CA ALA A 106 -19.95 45.96 -0.54
C ALA A 106 -18.58 46.65 -0.73
N LEU A 107 -17.84 46.30 -1.77
CA LEU A 107 -16.58 46.97 -2.11
C LEU A 107 -16.80 48.44 -2.46
N LEU A 108 -17.78 48.72 -3.31
CA LEU A 108 -18.13 50.12 -3.66
C LEU A 108 -18.54 50.95 -2.43
N GLN A 109 -19.30 50.38 -1.52
CA GLN A 109 -19.65 51.01 -0.25
C GLN A 109 -18.42 51.31 0.61
N ALA A 110 -17.50 50.32 0.75
CA ALA A 110 -16.27 50.54 1.52
C ALA A 110 -15.37 51.62 0.90
N GLN A 111 -15.28 51.67 -0.44
CA GLN A 111 -14.56 52.71 -1.16
C GLN A 111 -15.14 54.09 -0.93
N ALA A 112 -16.48 54.22 -0.92
CA ALA A 112 -17.17 55.48 -0.63
C ALA A 112 -16.89 55.96 0.81
N ASN A 113 -16.92 55.06 1.79
CA ASN A 113 -16.57 55.35 3.18
C ASN A 113 -15.12 55.81 3.33
N LEU A 114 -14.18 55.16 2.64
CA LEU A 114 -12.79 55.61 2.61
C LEU A 114 -12.63 57.00 2.01
N ALA A 115 -13.30 57.29 0.90
CA ALA A 115 -13.28 58.61 0.28
C ALA A 115 -13.81 59.72 1.23
N GLN A 116 -14.87 59.41 1.99
CA GLN A 116 -15.41 60.32 3.01
C GLN A 116 -14.40 60.57 4.15
N ALA A 117 -13.79 59.49 4.67
CA ALA A 117 -12.77 59.61 5.73
C ALA A 117 -11.54 60.41 5.24
N GLN A 118 -11.11 60.19 4.01
CA GLN A 118 -10.00 60.91 3.39
C GLN A 118 -10.31 62.41 3.24
N ALA A 119 -11.55 62.80 2.82
CA ALA A 119 -11.98 64.20 2.74
C ALA A 119 -11.96 64.86 4.13
N THR A 120 -12.46 64.15 5.16
CA THR A 120 -12.47 64.67 6.55
C THR A 120 -11.04 64.86 7.07
N TYR A 121 -10.14 63.92 6.84
CA TYR A 121 -8.75 64.03 7.18
C TYR A 121 -8.05 65.22 6.49
N ASN A 122 -8.27 65.37 5.17
CA ASN A 122 -7.73 66.46 4.40
C ASN A 122 -8.16 67.83 4.96
N ASN A 123 -9.44 67.97 5.36
CA ASN A 123 -9.93 69.17 6.02
C ASN A 123 -9.21 69.43 7.35
N SER A 124 -9.08 68.39 8.21
CA SER A 124 -8.36 68.53 9.49
C SER A 124 -6.90 68.89 9.28
N LEU A 125 -6.26 68.36 8.21
CA LEU A 125 -4.87 68.70 7.88
C LEU A 125 -4.72 70.15 7.44
N ILE A 126 -5.64 70.65 6.60
CA ILE A 126 -5.65 72.08 6.18
C ILE A 126 -5.85 73.01 7.39
N ASP A 127 -6.76 72.68 8.32
CA ASP A 127 -6.99 73.44 9.54
C ASP A 127 -5.78 73.40 10.45
N LEU A 128 -5.10 72.25 10.61
CA LEU A 128 -3.86 72.15 11.33
C LEU A 128 -2.76 73.03 10.73
N GLN A 129 -2.53 72.95 9.42
CA GLN A 129 -1.54 73.77 8.71
C GLN A 129 -1.82 75.29 8.86
N ARG A 130 -3.10 75.70 8.75
CA ARG A 130 -3.47 77.09 8.98
C ARG A 130 -3.19 77.54 10.40
N ASN A 131 -3.51 76.73 11.42
CA ASN A 131 -3.25 77.06 12.82
C ASN A 131 -1.77 77.03 13.16
N GLU A 132 -0.95 76.19 12.54
CA GLU A 132 0.52 76.18 12.67
C GLU A 132 1.12 77.51 12.12
N GLN A 133 0.61 78.06 11.02
CA GLN A 133 1.02 79.35 10.49
C GLN A 133 0.59 80.51 11.42
N LEU A 134 -0.61 80.48 12.02
CA LEU A 134 -1.11 81.45 12.97
C LEU A 134 -0.32 81.41 14.32
N LEU A 135 0.15 80.24 14.75
CA LEU A 135 0.99 80.10 15.90
C LEU A 135 2.35 80.83 15.71
N ALA A 136 2.94 80.69 14.50
CA ALA A 136 4.19 81.40 14.16
C ALA A 136 4.06 82.94 14.27
N SER A 137 2.85 83.47 14.13
CA SER A 137 2.52 84.89 14.32
C SER A 137 1.95 85.21 15.72
N ALA A 138 2.01 84.28 16.67
CA ALA A 138 1.45 84.32 18.01
C ALA A 138 -0.09 84.66 18.06
N ALA A 139 -0.85 84.38 17.00
CA ALA A 139 -2.26 84.65 16.91
C ALA A 139 -3.15 83.53 17.53
N VAL A 140 -2.63 82.36 17.79
CA VAL A 140 -3.30 81.22 18.47
C VAL A 140 -2.41 80.64 19.56
N SER A 141 -3.00 79.88 20.50
CA SER A 141 -2.25 79.16 21.56
C SER A 141 -1.60 77.86 21.07
N GLU A 142 -0.52 77.44 21.67
CA GLU A 142 0.16 76.19 21.45
C GLU A 142 -0.78 75.00 21.73
N GLN A 143 -1.65 75.12 22.75
CA GLN A 143 -2.68 74.15 23.06
C GLN A 143 -3.65 73.92 21.88
N THR A 144 -4.02 74.99 21.18
CA THR A 144 -4.90 74.89 19.99
C THR A 144 -4.26 74.07 18.90
N VAL A 145 -3.00 74.32 18.57
CA VAL A 145 -2.27 73.55 17.54
C VAL A 145 -2.09 72.09 17.95
N THR A 146 -1.78 71.84 19.22
CA THR A 146 -1.65 70.48 19.76
C THR A 146 -2.97 69.68 19.63
N THR A 147 -4.10 70.34 19.92
CA THR A 147 -5.46 69.76 19.76
C THR A 147 -5.75 69.46 18.30
N MET A 148 -5.47 70.40 17.36
CA MET A 148 -5.68 70.19 15.94
C MET A 148 -4.79 69.06 15.39
N ARG A 149 -3.55 68.95 15.88
CA ARG A 149 -2.65 67.85 15.51
C ARG A 149 -3.18 66.48 15.97
N ALA A 150 -3.60 66.39 17.22
CA ALA A 150 -4.22 65.17 17.74
C ALA A 150 -5.50 64.79 16.94
N GLN A 151 -6.27 65.78 16.53
CA GLN A 151 -7.48 65.55 15.70
C GLN A 151 -7.09 65.07 14.30
N ALA A 152 -6.09 65.66 13.65
CA ALA A 152 -5.60 65.23 12.36
C ALA A 152 -5.05 63.77 12.42
N GLU A 153 -4.30 63.43 13.46
CA GLU A 153 -3.81 62.10 13.72
C GLU A 153 -4.96 61.09 13.92
N ALA A 154 -5.99 61.47 14.66
CA ALA A 154 -7.20 60.63 14.84
C ALA A 154 -7.93 60.39 13.51
N GLN A 155 -8.04 61.42 12.65
CA GLN A 155 -8.64 61.25 11.32
C GLN A 155 -7.78 60.42 10.39
N GLN A 156 -6.46 60.52 10.46
CA GLN A 156 -5.53 59.66 9.73
C GLN A 156 -5.72 58.16 10.13
N ALA A 157 -5.84 57.92 11.44
CA ALA A 157 -6.12 56.57 11.93
C ALA A 157 -7.47 56.04 11.40
N ASN A 158 -8.49 56.88 11.29
CA ASN A 158 -9.78 56.53 10.69
C ASN A 158 -9.65 56.18 9.18
N VAL A 159 -8.85 56.96 8.43
CA VAL A 159 -8.53 56.63 7.01
C VAL A 159 -7.91 55.25 6.89
N ASN A 160 -6.92 54.93 7.75
CA ASN A 160 -6.27 53.64 7.74
C ASN A 160 -7.25 52.51 8.06
N ALA A 161 -8.19 52.72 9.00
CA ALA A 161 -9.23 51.73 9.31
C ALA A 161 -10.19 51.52 8.13
N MET A 162 -10.62 52.58 7.43
CA MET A 162 -11.47 52.45 6.24
C MET A 162 -10.73 51.80 5.07
N ALA A 163 -9.44 52.07 4.91
CA ALA A 163 -8.59 51.39 3.91
C ALA A 163 -8.53 49.90 4.14
N ALA A 164 -8.39 49.46 5.37
CA ALA A 164 -8.43 48.02 5.72
C ALA A 164 -9.78 47.37 5.38
N LEU A 165 -10.90 48.07 5.53
CA LEU A 165 -12.21 47.58 5.12
C LEU A 165 -12.35 47.47 3.60
N VAL A 166 -11.74 48.37 2.83
CA VAL A 166 -11.69 48.26 1.35
C VAL A 166 -10.88 47.02 0.96
N GLU A 167 -9.72 46.78 1.57
CA GLU A 167 -8.89 45.58 1.31
C GLU A 167 -9.66 44.29 1.62
N GLN A 168 -10.38 44.26 2.74
CA GLN A 168 -11.20 43.10 3.10
C GLN A 168 -12.33 42.87 2.07
N ALA A 169 -12.99 43.92 1.63
CA ALA A 169 -14.06 43.83 0.64
C ALA A 169 -13.51 43.40 -0.73
N GLN A 170 -12.35 43.91 -1.13
CA GLN A 170 -11.65 43.49 -2.36
C GLN A 170 -11.32 42.02 -2.32
N LYS A 171 -10.75 41.53 -1.21
CA LYS A 171 -10.44 40.12 -1.04
C LYS A 171 -11.66 39.22 -1.18
N ASN A 172 -12.83 39.67 -0.66
CA ASN A 172 -14.05 38.90 -0.82
C ASN A 172 -14.52 38.88 -2.30
N VAL A 173 -14.28 39.92 -3.07
CA VAL A 173 -14.52 39.93 -4.53
C VAL A 173 -13.56 39.00 -5.23
N ASP A 174 -12.27 39.02 -4.89
CA ASP A 174 -11.26 38.15 -5.50
C ASP A 174 -11.56 36.68 -5.22
N ASP A 175 -12.00 36.36 -3.99
CA ASP A 175 -12.38 35.01 -3.58
C ASP A 175 -13.66 34.48 -4.27
N THR A 176 -14.39 35.31 -5.04
CA THR A 176 -15.50 34.84 -5.89
C THR A 176 -15.02 34.06 -7.12
N VAL A 177 -13.77 34.24 -7.54
CA VAL A 177 -13.13 33.42 -8.56
C VAL A 177 -12.26 32.41 -7.86
N VAL A 178 -12.62 31.15 -7.99
CA VAL A 178 -11.88 30.06 -7.34
C VAL A 178 -10.81 29.54 -8.29
N TYR A 179 -9.58 29.56 -7.83
CA TYR A 179 -8.40 29.12 -8.59
C TYR A 179 -7.87 27.79 -8.08
N ALA A 180 -7.18 27.05 -8.96
CA ALA A 180 -6.47 25.83 -8.61
C ALA A 180 -5.27 26.15 -7.69
N PRO A 181 -5.19 25.59 -6.48
CA PRO A 181 -4.06 25.82 -5.58
C PRO A 181 -2.79 25.08 -6.00
N MET A 182 -2.93 24.05 -6.83
CA MET A 182 -1.86 23.22 -7.35
C MET A 182 -2.19 22.70 -8.74
N SER A 183 -1.15 22.24 -9.47
CA SER A 183 -1.35 21.52 -10.73
C SER A 183 -1.72 20.06 -10.43
N GLY A 184 -2.68 19.51 -11.21
CA GLY A 184 -3.12 18.13 -11.03
C GLY A 184 -4.33 17.77 -11.86
N LYS A 185 -4.85 16.57 -11.67
CA LYS A 185 -6.06 16.08 -12.34
C LYS A 185 -7.27 16.31 -11.44
N LEU A 186 -8.34 16.85 -12.00
CA LEU A 186 -9.60 17.06 -11.29
C LEU A 186 -10.33 15.74 -11.08
N ALA A 187 -10.99 15.61 -9.93
CA ALA A 187 -11.97 14.55 -9.72
C ALA A 187 -13.15 14.74 -10.69
N VAL A 188 -13.88 13.66 -10.96
CA VAL A 188 -15.07 13.70 -11.81
C VAL A 188 -16.27 14.24 -11.04
N ASP A 189 -16.29 14.03 -9.73
CA ASP A 189 -17.32 14.55 -8.83
C ASP A 189 -17.03 16.03 -8.52
N ASP A 190 -17.82 16.91 -9.13
CA ASP A 190 -17.68 18.35 -9.06
C ASP A 190 -19.04 19.04 -8.97
N VAL A 191 -19.03 20.31 -8.59
CA VAL A 191 -20.24 21.11 -8.40
C VAL A 191 -20.75 21.64 -9.74
N ALA A 192 -22.09 21.55 -9.96
CA ALA A 192 -22.74 22.07 -11.13
C ALA A 192 -22.98 23.60 -11.03
N GLU A 193 -23.07 24.26 -12.19
CA GLU A 193 -23.55 25.64 -12.27
C GLU A 193 -24.97 25.76 -11.68
N GLY A 194 -25.24 26.86 -11.00
CA GLY A 194 -26.50 27.08 -10.29
C GLY A 194 -26.51 26.57 -8.85
N THR A 195 -25.52 25.77 -8.44
CA THR A 195 -25.45 25.29 -7.06
C THR A 195 -25.03 26.41 -6.11
N TYR A 196 -25.66 26.47 -4.94
CA TYR A 196 -25.26 27.39 -3.87
C TYR A 196 -24.08 26.81 -3.10
N ALA A 197 -22.96 27.51 -3.08
CA ALA A 197 -21.75 27.17 -2.33
C ALA A 197 -21.72 27.96 -1.01
N ALA A 198 -21.52 27.28 0.11
CA ALA A 198 -21.31 27.86 1.43
C ALA A 198 -19.82 27.95 1.73
N ALA A 199 -19.36 29.12 2.19
CA ALA A 199 -17.98 29.39 2.53
C ALA A 199 -17.44 28.40 3.57
N GLY A 200 -16.27 27.82 3.30
CA GLY A 200 -15.55 26.88 4.18
C GLY A 200 -16.19 25.48 4.29
N ASN A 201 -17.34 25.25 3.67
CA ASN A 201 -18.10 24.00 3.84
C ASN A 201 -18.32 23.23 2.53
N THR A 202 -18.53 23.94 1.42
CA THR A 202 -18.79 23.32 0.12
C THR A 202 -17.46 23.03 -0.58
N VAL A 203 -17.17 21.74 -0.81
CA VAL A 203 -16.08 21.30 -1.69
C VAL A 203 -16.58 21.44 -3.12
N LEU A 204 -15.91 22.25 -3.92
CA LEU A 204 -16.25 22.51 -5.32
C LEU A 204 -15.69 21.42 -6.23
N VAL A 205 -14.46 20.99 -5.98
CA VAL A 205 -13.77 19.91 -6.70
C VAL A 205 -12.54 19.46 -5.90
N THR A 206 -12.11 18.23 -6.13
CA THR A 206 -10.85 17.73 -5.60
C THR A 206 -9.79 17.70 -6.70
N ILE A 207 -8.58 18.17 -6.41
CA ILE A 207 -7.41 18.12 -7.31
C ILE A 207 -6.43 17.14 -6.72
N GLY A 208 -6.00 16.14 -7.51
CA GLY A 208 -5.00 15.16 -7.11
C GLY A 208 -3.78 15.19 -8.02
N SER A 209 -2.59 15.07 -7.42
CA SER A 209 -1.35 14.82 -8.17
C SER A 209 -1.34 13.38 -8.68
N SER A 210 -1.00 13.19 -9.95
CA SER A 210 -0.85 11.87 -10.58
C SER A 210 0.61 11.49 -10.87
N ASN A 211 1.55 12.42 -10.67
CA ASN A 211 2.98 12.20 -10.84
C ASN A 211 3.78 13.17 -9.94
N PRO A 212 4.65 12.66 -9.06
CA PRO A 212 4.81 11.26 -8.69
C PRO A 212 3.61 10.72 -7.90
N VAL A 213 3.55 9.39 -7.77
CA VAL A 213 2.60 8.70 -6.91
C VAL A 213 3.33 7.98 -5.78
N PHE A 214 2.61 7.69 -4.72
CA PHE A 214 3.10 6.87 -3.62
C PHE A 214 2.39 5.52 -3.61
N VAL A 215 3.14 4.48 -3.23
CA VAL A 215 2.57 3.18 -2.88
C VAL A 215 2.78 2.99 -1.38
N LEU A 216 1.68 2.83 -0.66
CA LEU A 216 1.68 2.52 0.76
C LEU A 216 1.48 1.03 0.92
N PHE A 217 2.38 0.38 1.65
CA PHE A 217 2.26 -1.03 2.01
C PHE A 217 2.69 -1.24 3.46
N SER A 218 2.30 -2.36 4.04
CA SER A 218 2.53 -2.65 5.46
C SER A 218 3.48 -3.83 5.61
N ILE A 219 4.46 -3.70 6.50
CA ILE A 219 5.35 -4.77 6.91
C ILE A 219 5.03 -5.18 8.35
N SER A 220 5.14 -6.46 8.69
CA SER A 220 4.91 -6.95 10.06
C SER A 220 6.06 -6.57 10.99
N GLU A 221 5.78 -6.53 12.31
CA GLU A 221 6.81 -6.32 13.34
C GLU A 221 7.96 -7.34 13.23
N SER A 222 7.61 -8.61 13.01
CA SER A 222 8.61 -9.68 12.89
C SER A 222 9.53 -9.51 11.68
N GLU A 223 9.02 -9.01 10.58
CA GLU A 223 9.82 -8.69 9.39
C GLU A 223 10.68 -7.44 9.62
N TYR A 224 10.09 -6.39 10.21
CA TYR A 224 10.82 -5.19 10.57
C TYR A 224 12.01 -5.50 11.48
N LEU A 225 11.83 -6.34 12.52
CA LEU A 225 12.90 -6.75 13.42
C LEU A 225 14.01 -7.55 12.71
N LYS A 226 13.68 -8.37 11.71
CA LYS A 226 14.68 -9.05 10.87
C LYS A 226 15.54 -8.04 10.09
N TYR A 227 14.92 -6.98 9.56
CA TYR A 227 15.65 -5.90 8.87
C TYR A 227 16.55 -5.10 9.82
N VAL A 228 16.05 -4.74 11.00
CA VAL A 228 16.81 -3.97 12.00
C VAL A 228 17.97 -4.79 12.58
N GLY A 229 17.79 -6.11 12.77
CA GLY A 229 18.83 -7.01 13.28
C GLY A 229 20.02 -7.23 12.34
N ALA A 230 19.87 -6.91 11.05
CA ALA A 230 20.88 -7.13 10.01
C ALA A 230 21.78 -5.90 9.71
N ASN A 231 22.20 -5.11 10.72
CA ASN A 231 23.09 -3.94 10.60
C ASN A 231 22.45 -2.65 10.07
N VAL A 232 21.44 -2.13 10.75
CA VAL A 232 20.80 -0.88 10.35
C VAL A 232 21.17 0.27 11.28
N THR A 233 21.66 1.35 10.70
CA THR A 233 21.82 2.66 11.38
C THR A 233 20.42 3.19 11.69
N PRO A 234 20.15 3.70 12.92
CA PRO A 234 18.87 4.31 13.26
C PRO A 234 18.51 5.42 12.26
N GLY A 235 17.37 5.29 11.60
CA GLY A 235 16.90 6.22 10.56
C GLY A 235 16.93 5.67 9.13
N ASN A 236 17.57 4.53 8.86
CA ASN A 236 17.64 3.90 7.54
C ASN A 236 17.25 2.41 7.64
N ALA A 237 16.04 2.16 8.13
CA ALA A 237 15.61 0.86 8.63
C ALA A 237 15.21 -0.17 7.56
N LEU A 238 15.25 0.17 6.29
CA LEU A 238 14.91 -0.78 5.21
C LEU A 238 15.97 -0.73 4.11
N PRO A 239 16.87 -1.72 4.04
CA PRO A 239 17.92 -1.77 3.03
C PRO A 239 17.38 -2.29 1.68
N SER A 240 16.32 -1.71 1.16
CA SER A 240 15.92 -2.04 -0.20
C SER A 240 16.55 -1.06 -1.17
N LYS A 241 17.24 -1.58 -2.16
CA LYS A 241 17.85 -0.77 -3.23
C LYS A 241 16.78 -0.20 -4.15
N SER A 242 15.71 -0.94 -4.40
CA SER A 242 14.57 -0.55 -5.22
C SER A 242 13.30 -1.26 -4.77
N VAL A 243 12.17 -0.64 -5.09
CA VAL A 243 10.84 -1.25 -4.93
C VAL A 243 10.25 -1.40 -6.31
N ARG A 244 9.84 -2.61 -6.68
CA ARG A 244 9.09 -2.87 -7.92
C ARG A 244 7.60 -3.00 -7.60
N ILE A 245 6.75 -2.74 -8.57
CA ILE A 245 5.31 -2.91 -8.44
C ILE A 245 4.83 -3.96 -9.44
N GLU A 246 4.07 -4.90 -8.93
CA GLU A 246 3.22 -5.78 -9.72
C GLU A 246 1.78 -5.28 -9.64
N LEU A 247 1.16 -5.08 -10.78
CA LEU A 247 -0.22 -4.62 -10.91
C LEU A 247 -1.20 -5.78 -10.73
N SER A 248 -2.50 -5.46 -10.60
CA SER A 248 -3.55 -6.45 -10.36
C SER A 248 -3.73 -7.46 -11.49
N ASP A 249 -3.26 -7.16 -12.70
CA ASP A 249 -3.27 -8.04 -13.86
C ASP A 249 -2.02 -8.93 -13.97
N GLY A 250 -1.11 -8.84 -12.97
CA GLY A 250 0.16 -9.57 -12.94
C GLY A 250 1.29 -8.90 -13.74
N SER A 251 1.04 -7.78 -14.43
CA SER A 251 2.09 -7.05 -15.13
C SER A 251 2.98 -6.28 -14.15
N GLU A 252 4.28 -6.19 -14.46
CA GLU A 252 5.20 -5.36 -13.70
C GLU A 252 5.19 -3.92 -14.22
N TYR A 253 5.18 -2.96 -13.29
CA TYR A 253 5.32 -1.55 -13.63
C TYR A 253 6.77 -1.27 -14.06
N PRO A 254 6.99 -0.60 -15.21
CA PRO A 254 8.33 -0.52 -15.82
C PRO A 254 9.32 0.41 -15.11
N VAL A 255 8.86 1.18 -14.11
CA VAL A 255 9.70 2.14 -13.39
C VAL A 255 9.85 1.71 -11.94
N ASP A 256 11.08 1.52 -11.50
CA ASP A 256 11.40 1.22 -10.11
C ASP A 256 11.15 2.43 -9.22
N GLY A 257 10.61 2.18 -8.03
CA GLY A 257 10.44 3.18 -6.99
C GLY A 257 11.48 3.05 -5.89
N HIS A 258 11.43 3.98 -4.95
CA HIS A 258 12.29 3.99 -3.77
C HIS A 258 11.47 4.35 -2.52
N ILE A 259 11.88 3.80 -1.38
CA ILE A 259 11.26 4.11 -0.09
C ILE A 259 11.64 5.54 0.30
N VAL A 260 10.63 6.34 0.60
CA VAL A 260 10.80 7.75 1.01
C VAL A 260 10.49 7.97 2.49
N GLU A 261 9.52 7.23 3.01
CA GLU A 261 9.07 7.38 4.40
C GLU A 261 8.69 6.02 4.98
N VAL A 262 8.98 5.87 6.25
CA VAL A 262 8.55 4.75 7.09
C VAL A 262 7.83 5.36 8.29
N ASP A 263 6.67 4.84 8.63
CA ASP A 263 5.88 5.39 9.72
C ASP A 263 6.67 5.32 11.04
N ARG A 264 6.42 6.28 11.91
CA ARG A 264 7.09 6.39 13.22
C ARG A 264 6.63 5.32 14.20
N ALA A 265 5.41 4.85 14.07
CA ALA A 265 4.78 3.93 15.00
C ALA A 265 4.10 2.79 14.26
N MET A 266 4.06 1.64 14.91
CA MET A 266 3.25 0.52 14.44
C MET A 266 1.76 0.82 14.60
N GLN A 267 0.95 0.29 13.69
CA GLN A 267 -0.50 0.40 13.76
C GLN A 267 -1.03 -0.48 14.91
N ASP A 268 -1.72 0.11 15.87
CA ASP A 268 -2.19 -0.56 17.09
C ASP A 268 -3.05 -1.81 16.83
N ASN A 269 -3.80 -1.82 15.72
CA ASN A 269 -4.74 -2.90 15.42
C ASN A 269 -4.13 -4.07 14.61
N SER A 270 -2.95 -3.92 14.00
CA SER A 270 -2.36 -4.90 13.09
C SER A 270 -0.93 -5.29 13.42
N GLY A 271 -0.26 -4.57 14.34
CA GLY A 271 1.17 -4.78 14.63
C GLY A 271 2.04 -4.64 13.37
N SER A 272 1.64 -3.78 12.45
CA SER A 272 2.35 -3.55 11.19
C SER A 272 2.82 -2.10 11.07
N LEU A 273 3.91 -1.91 10.34
CA LEU A 273 4.52 -0.62 10.05
C LEU A 273 4.20 -0.22 8.61
N ILE A 274 3.69 1.00 8.42
CA ILE A 274 3.42 1.51 7.07
C ILE A 274 4.70 2.03 6.45
N VAL A 275 4.96 1.61 5.24
CA VAL A 275 6.06 2.05 4.40
C VAL A 275 5.50 2.75 3.17
N LYS A 276 6.10 3.88 2.82
CA LYS A 276 5.74 4.69 1.66
C LYS A 276 6.87 4.66 0.65
N ALA A 277 6.61 4.15 -0.52
CA ALA A 277 7.52 4.19 -1.67
C ALA A 277 7.02 5.17 -2.74
N GLN A 278 7.93 5.94 -3.31
CA GLN A 278 7.65 6.89 -4.39
C GLN A 278 7.96 6.28 -5.74
N PHE A 279 7.07 6.54 -6.70
CA PHE A 279 7.20 6.11 -8.08
C PHE A 279 6.92 7.27 -9.03
N ASP A 280 7.76 7.41 -10.02
CA ASP A 280 7.47 8.32 -11.14
C ASP A 280 6.39 7.71 -12.02
N ASN A 281 5.40 8.52 -12.41
CA ASN A 281 4.22 8.07 -13.16
C ASN A 281 3.94 8.98 -14.36
N PRO A 282 4.90 9.12 -15.30
CA PRO A 282 4.76 10.06 -16.41
C PRO A 282 3.58 9.72 -17.32
N ASN A 283 3.27 8.45 -17.48
CA ASN A 283 2.20 7.96 -18.36
C ASN A 283 0.83 7.85 -17.66
N GLY A 284 0.75 8.14 -16.35
CA GLY A 284 -0.48 8.09 -15.58
C GLY A 284 -1.10 6.68 -15.46
N ILE A 285 -0.30 5.61 -15.59
CA ILE A 285 -0.73 4.21 -15.48
C ILE A 285 -1.17 3.92 -14.04
N LEU A 286 -0.38 4.39 -13.07
CA LEU A 286 -0.72 4.25 -11.65
C LEU A 286 -1.77 5.29 -11.27
N VAL A 287 -3.00 4.84 -11.06
CA VAL A 287 -4.10 5.72 -10.65
C VAL A 287 -4.29 5.60 -9.13
N PRO A 288 -4.34 6.73 -8.40
CA PRO A 288 -4.65 6.72 -6.97
C PRO A 288 -5.91 5.91 -6.67
N GLY A 289 -5.84 5.02 -5.68
CA GLY A 289 -6.89 4.08 -5.34
C GLY A 289 -6.69 2.66 -5.90
N MET A 290 -5.77 2.45 -6.84
CA MET A 290 -5.42 1.11 -7.31
C MET A 290 -4.73 0.29 -6.22
N PHE A 291 -4.95 -1.02 -6.24
CA PHE A 291 -4.13 -1.97 -5.51
C PHE A 291 -2.87 -2.29 -6.31
N ALA A 292 -1.78 -2.48 -5.61
CA ALA A 292 -0.50 -2.86 -6.19
C ALA A 292 0.24 -3.76 -5.21
N ARG A 293 1.01 -4.72 -5.73
CA ARG A 293 1.89 -5.54 -4.91
C ARG A 293 3.29 -4.94 -4.97
N ALA A 294 3.75 -4.40 -3.84
CA ALA A 294 5.11 -3.85 -3.72
C ALA A 294 6.10 -5.01 -3.49
N LYS A 295 7.02 -5.21 -4.42
CA LYS A 295 8.11 -6.17 -4.31
C LYS A 295 9.38 -5.43 -3.87
N LEU A 296 9.82 -5.72 -2.64
CA LEU A 296 11.09 -5.23 -2.12
C LEU A 296 12.21 -6.15 -2.60
N VAL A 297 13.14 -5.61 -3.37
CA VAL A 297 14.33 -6.33 -3.77
C VAL A 297 15.34 -6.26 -2.61
N GLY A 298 15.41 -7.36 -1.85
CA GLY A 298 16.34 -7.52 -0.74
C GLY A 298 17.75 -7.92 -1.17
N ASP A 299 18.57 -8.29 -0.19
CA ASP A 299 19.92 -8.79 -0.46
C ASP A 299 19.86 -10.15 -1.16
N THR A 300 20.85 -10.39 -2.03
CA THR A 300 21.02 -11.67 -2.67
C THR A 300 21.59 -12.67 -1.68
N LEU A 301 20.90 -13.78 -1.43
CA LEU A 301 21.45 -14.91 -0.69
C LEU A 301 22.45 -15.62 -1.57
N HIS A 302 23.74 -15.54 -1.21
CA HIS A 302 24.80 -16.23 -1.91
C HIS A 302 24.78 -17.72 -1.57
N ASN A 303 24.92 -18.57 -2.61
CA ASN A 303 24.90 -20.04 -2.48
C ASN A 303 23.65 -20.56 -1.75
N ALA A 304 22.49 -19.97 -1.99
CA ALA A 304 21.24 -20.43 -1.41
C ALA A 304 20.93 -21.86 -1.85
N LYS A 305 20.65 -22.74 -0.90
CA LYS A 305 20.22 -24.12 -1.16
C LYS A 305 18.71 -24.12 -1.33
N LEU A 306 18.26 -24.50 -2.51
CA LEU A 306 16.87 -24.44 -2.90
C LEU A 306 16.32 -25.85 -3.09
N VAL A 307 15.19 -26.12 -2.44
CA VAL A 307 14.49 -27.40 -2.52
C VAL A 307 13.07 -27.15 -2.98
N PRO A 308 12.55 -27.90 -3.98
CA PRO A 308 11.17 -27.72 -4.43
C PRO A 308 10.17 -27.91 -3.29
N GLU A 309 9.14 -27.09 -3.28
CA GLU A 309 8.06 -27.19 -2.29
C GLU A 309 7.46 -28.58 -2.21
N ARG A 310 7.31 -29.27 -3.38
CA ARG A 310 6.79 -30.64 -3.44
C ARG A 310 7.66 -31.70 -2.74
N ALA A 311 8.94 -31.43 -2.55
CA ALA A 311 9.87 -32.35 -1.86
C ALA A 311 9.78 -32.22 -0.34
N VAL A 312 9.22 -31.13 0.15
CA VAL A 312 9.14 -30.84 1.59
C VAL A 312 7.94 -31.56 2.20
N GLN A 313 8.22 -32.33 3.24
CA GLN A 313 7.21 -32.98 4.07
C GLN A 313 7.20 -32.37 5.47
N GLN A 314 6.04 -32.36 6.11
CA GLN A 314 5.89 -31.89 7.48
C GLN A 314 5.26 -32.97 8.34
N LEU A 315 5.88 -33.25 9.47
CA LEU A 315 5.37 -34.16 10.48
C LEU A 315 5.58 -33.58 11.88
N LEU A 316 4.52 -33.49 12.66
CA LEU A 316 4.54 -32.98 14.04
C LEU A 316 5.25 -31.60 14.17
N GLY A 317 5.04 -30.72 13.20
CA GLY A 317 5.63 -29.38 13.21
C GLY A 317 7.10 -29.29 12.79
N LYS A 318 7.71 -30.41 12.38
CA LYS A 318 9.06 -30.44 11.81
C LYS A 318 8.99 -30.64 10.31
N SER A 319 9.82 -29.89 9.59
CA SER A 319 9.97 -30.05 8.13
C SER A 319 11.14 -30.98 7.85
N PHE A 320 10.97 -31.89 6.90
CA PHE A 320 12.02 -32.80 6.44
C PHE A 320 11.89 -33.03 4.94
N VAL A 321 12.96 -33.52 4.34
CA VAL A 321 13.01 -33.96 2.96
C VAL A 321 13.55 -35.40 2.91
N MET A 322 13.08 -36.17 1.92
CA MET A 322 13.64 -37.48 1.63
C MET A 322 14.76 -37.32 0.62
N ILE A 323 15.96 -37.79 0.98
CA ILE A 323 17.12 -37.78 0.11
C ILE A 323 17.48 -39.19 -0.34
N VAL A 324 18.21 -39.28 -1.44
CA VAL A 324 18.82 -40.52 -1.92
C VAL A 324 20.12 -40.71 -1.16
N GLY A 325 20.18 -41.74 -0.30
CA GLY A 325 21.42 -42.10 0.41
C GLY A 325 22.47 -42.69 -0.53
N GLU A 326 23.73 -42.73 -0.11
CA GLU A 326 24.85 -43.32 -0.85
C GLU A 326 24.63 -44.80 -1.12
N ASP A 327 23.86 -45.48 -0.30
CA ASP A 327 23.47 -46.89 -0.42
C ASP A 327 22.26 -47.13 -1.34
N GLY A 328 21.75 -46.06 -2.00
CA GLY A 328 20.53 -46.09 -2.84
C GLY A 328 19.22 -46.19 -2.07
N LYS A 329 19.26 -46.01 -0.75
CA LYS A 329 18.10 -46.07 0.12
C LYS A 329 17.61 -44.68 0.48
N SER A 330 16.32 -44.61 0.81
CA SER A 330 15.69 -43.37 1.27
C SER A 330 16.18 -43.01 2.68
N LYS A 331 16.55 -41.73 2.88
CA LYS A 331 16.91 -41.16 4.17
C LYS A 331 16.13 -39.91 4.41
N ALA A 332 15.49 -39.78 5.58
CA ALA A 332 14.83 -38.59 5.99
C ALA A 332 15.83 -37.61 6.63
N VAL A 333 15.86 -36.38 6.14
CA VAL A 333 16.70 -35.29 6.68
C VAL A 333 15.86 -34.16 7.13
N ASN A 334 15.95 -33.81 8.41
CA ASN A 334 15.28 -32.62 8.95
C ASN A 334 15.89 -31.36 8.35
N VAL A 335 15.06 -30.46 7.90
CA VAL A 335 15.46 -29.17 7.30
C VAL A 335 14.81 -28.01 7.98
N GLU A 336 15.55 -26.95 8.10
CA GLU A 336 15.01 -25.66 8.52
C GLU A 336 14.73 -24.81 7.27
N LEU A 337 13.46 -24.55 7.04
CA LEU A 337 13.01 -23.81 5.86
C LEU A 337 13.12 -22.31 6.10
N GLY A 338 13.63 -21.60 5.11
CA GLY A 338 13.63 -20.16 5.01
C GLY A 338 12.48 -19.62 4.13
N THR A 339 12.76 -18.56 3.42
CA THR A 339 11.79 -17.89 2.53
C THR A 339 11.48 -18.77 1.31
N LYS A 340 10.23 -18.73 0.86
CA LYS A 340 9.82 -19.36 -0.41
C LYS A 340 10.20 -18.43 -1.56
N VAL A 341 10.78 -18.99 -2.63
CA VAL A 341 11.16 -18.28 -3.85
C VAL A 341 10.62 -19.08 -5.04
N GLY A 342 9.60 -18.56 -5.69
CA GLY A 342 8.89 -19.28 -6.75
C GLY A 342 8.35 -20.63 -6.28
N SER A 343 8.76 -21.72 -6.95
CA SER A 343 8.41 -23.11 -6.61
C SER A 343 9.31 -23.75 -5.56
N TYR A 344 10.24 -23.00 -4.95
CA TYR A 344 11.27 -23.52 -4.05
C TYR A 344 11.19 -22.92 -2.66
N TYR A 345 11.68 -23.65 -1.68
CA TYR A 345 12.06 -23.12 -0.36
C TYR A 345 13.58 -22.99 -0.27
N VAL A 346 14.03 -21.89 0.29
CA VAL A 346 15.41 -21.75 0.76
C VAL A 346 15.58 -22.64 1.98
N VAL A 347 16.66 -23.46 2.03
CA VAL A 347 16.99 -24.29 3.18
C VAL A 347 18.13 -23.62 3.96
N ASN A 348 17.82 -23.20 5.19
CA ASN A 348 18.79 -22.53 6.07
C ASN A 348 19.77 -23.55 6.69
N SER A 349 19.27 -24.74 7.07
CA SER A 349 20.08 -25.80 7.67
C SER A 349 19.53 -27.20 7.34
N GLY A 350 20.38 -28.23 7.44
CA GLY A 350 20.01 -29.63 7.24
C GLY A 350 20.55 -30.26 5.95
N LEU A 351 20.86 -29.46 4.92
CA LEU A 351 21.44 -29.97 3.68
C LEU A 351 22.81 -29.33 3.40
N THR A 352 23.71 -30.09 2.74
CA THR A 352 25.02 -29.59 2.31
C THR A 352 24.96 -28.93 0.93
N GLY A 353 24.02 -29.35 0.07
CA GLY A 353 23.81 -28.82 -1.29
C GLY A 353 24.17 -29.80 -2.41
N ASN A 354 24.74 -30.97 -2.05
CA ASN A 354 25.11 -32.01 -3.02
C ASN A 354 24.12 -33.18 -3.06
N GLU A 355 23.09 -33.13 -2.23
CA GLU A 355 22.11 -34.20 -2.10
C GLU A 355 21.11 -34.21 -3.27
N GLN A 356 20.60 -35.40 -3.56
CA GLN A 356 19.41 -35.57 -4.40
C GLN A 356 18.18 -35.69 -3.52
N VAL A 357 17.22 -34.79 -3.71
CA VAL A 357 15.94 -34.80 -2.99
C VAL A 357 14.86 -35.46 -3.83
N VAL A 358 14.01 -36.25 -3.20
CA VAL A 358 12.87 -36.90 -3.86
C VAL A 358 11.75 -35.86 -4.00
N VAL A 359 11.24 -35.69 -5.24
CA VAL A 359 10.17 -34.74 -5.59
C VAL A 359 8.84 -35.41 -5.93
N GLU A 360 8.88 -36.69 -6.34
CA GLU A 360 7.66 -37.50 -6.58
C GLU A 360 7.86 -38.93 -6.06
N GLY A 361 6.76 -39.58 -5.66
CA GLY A 361 6.75 -40.93 -5.08
C GLY A 361 6.83 -40.92 -3.55
N LEU A 362 6.75 -39.77 -2.90
CA LEU A 362 6.90 -39.58 -1.45
C LEU A 362 5.86 -40.31 -0.61
N THR A 363 4.61 -40.46 -1.11
CA THR A 363 3.49 -41.08 -0.38
C THR A 363 3.70 -42.56 0.01
N SER A 364 4.50 -43.29 -0.73
CA SER A 364 4.80 -44.69 -0.50
C SER A 364 6.21 -44.92 0.09
N LEU A 365 6.94 -43.83 0.36
CA LEU A 365 8.34 -43.88 0.77
C LEU A 365 8.47 -43.77 2.29
N THR A 366 9.17 -44.73 2.89
CA THR A 366 9.56 -44.64 4.29
C THR A 366 11.10 -44.73 4.38
N GLU A 367 11.66 -44.25 5.48
CA GLU A 367 13.11 -44.27 5.69
C GLU A 367 13.68 -45.68 5.59
N GLY A 368 14.81 -45.85 4.90
CA GLY A 368 15.53 -47.10 4.70
C GLY A 368 14.99 -47.98 3.57
N MET A 369 14.01 -47.52 2.77
CA MET A 369 13.51 -48.29 1.62
C MET A 369 14.46 -48.20 0.42
N ASP A 370 14.59 -49.33 -0.30
CA ASP A 370 15.27 -49.36 -1.59
C ASP A 370 14.45 -48.53 -2.62
N MET A 371 15.13 -47.69 -3.38
CA MET A 371 14.51 -46.82 -4.37
C MET A 371 14.97 -47.11 -5.78
N ASN A 372 14.07 -46.97 -6.73
CA ASN A 372 14.42 -46.92 -8.15
C ASN A 372 14.29 -45.42 -8.58
N VAL A 373 15.43 -44.75 -8.63
CA VAL A 373 15.51 -43.28 -8.78
C VAL A 373 15.56 -42.92 -10.26
N THR A 374 14.65 -42.08 -10.68
CA THR A 374 14.70 -41.35 -11.97
C THR A 374 15.11 -39.92 -11.68
N THR A 375 16.29 -39.52 -12.15
CA THR A 375 16.73 -38.11 -12.01
C THR A 375 15.96 -37.25 -13.00
N VAL A 376 15.43 -36.13 -12.49
CA VAL A 376 14.64 -35.14 -13.28
C VAL A 376 15.29 -33.77 -13.14
N THR A 377 15.05 -32.89 -14.14
CA THR A 377 15.48 -31.50 -14.11
C THR A 377 14.34 -30.60 -13.63
N PRO A 378 14.63 -29.36 -13.20
CA PRO A 378 13.60 -28.36 -12.86
C PRO A 378 12.58 -28.15 -13.98
N GLU A 379 13.05 -28.11 -15.23
CA GLU A 379 12.23 -27.90 -16.42
C GLU A 379 11.25 -29.06 -16.65
N ASP A 380 11.68 -30.32 -16.44
CA ASP A 380 10.85 -31.51 -16.57
C ASP A 380 9.66 -31.52 -15.59
N MET A 381 9.82 -30.82 -14.47
CA MET A 381 8.84 -30.74 -13.39
C MET A 381 8.05 -29.43 -13.39
N GLY A 382 8.37 -28.49 -14.27
CA GLY A 382 7.76 -27.16 -14.34
C GLY A 382 8.07 -26.27 -13.12
N PHE A 383 9.21 -26.50 -12.46
CA PHE A 383 9.65 -25.67 -11.35
C PHE A 383 10.33 -24.39 -11.84
N SER A 384 9.91 -23.25 -11.31
CA SER A 384 10.44 -21.93 -11.64
C SER A 384 10.84 -21.18 -10.37
N LEU A 385 11.87 -20.34 -10.48
CA LEU A 385 12.25 -19.39 -9.43
C LEU A 385 11.45 -18.10 -9.47
N THR A 386 10.78 -17.83 -10.58
CA THR A 386 9.77 -16.79 -10.69
C THR A 386 8.40 -17.37 -10.32
N GLU A 387 7.58 -16.64 -9.57
CA GLU A 387 6.18 -17.05 -9.37
C GLU A 387 5.51 -17.12 -10.75
N SER A 388 5.13 -18.34 -11.18
CA SER A 388 4.26 -18.48 -12.35
C SER A 388 2.85 -18.06 -11.93
N ASN A 389 2.40 -16.91 -12.43
CA ASN A 389 1.00 -16.53 -12.35
C ASN A 389 0.16 -17.57 -13.13
N LEU A 390 -0.53 -18.46 -12.39
CA LEU A 390 -1.66 -19.24 -12.89
C LEU A 390 -2.95 -18.50 -12.55
#